data_6a4f7a1069afb6b023f828f65a7e3738
#
_entry.id   6a4f7a1069afb6b023f828f65a7e3738
#
_cell.length_a   1.000
_cell.length_b   1.000
_cell.length_c   1.000
_cell.angle_alpha   90.00
_cell.angle_beta   90.00
_cell.angle_gamma   90.00
#
_symmetry.space_group_name_H-M   'P 1'
#
loop_
_entity.id
_entity.type
_entity.pdbx_description
1 polymer ?
#
loop_
_entity_poly.entity_id
_entity_poly.type
_entity_poly.pdbx_seq_one_letter_code
_entity_poly.pdbx_strand_id
1 'polypeptide(L)'
;MSGVRVLVGTKKGAFILTADGARDAWSVDGPHFGGWEIYHLKGSPADPNRIYASQSSGWFGQVVQRSDDGGKHWEAVGNEFAYVGGPETHQWYDGTPRPWEFTRVWHLEPSLADPEVVYAGVQDAALFRSDDGGEHWNELAGLRAHRTGSAWQPGAGGLCLHTILLDPTGGEKIFTAISSAGVFGSDDGGAHFAPKNVGLSSEYLPDPDAEIGHCVHRIAQHPARPEVLYMQKHWDVMRSDDGGEHWHEVSGNLPSDFGFCIDVNANDPETIYVVPITSDSLHYPPEGRLRVWRSRTAGDEWEELGRGLPDKDCYVDVLRDAMAVDQLDPCGIYFGTTGGQVYGSPDGGDTWQAIVRDLPAVLSVEVQSLA
;
A
#
# COMPACT_ATOMS: atom_id res chain seq x y z
N MET A 1 -10.88 19.80 -17.72
CA MET A 1 -10.38 20.43 -16.46
C MET A 1 -9.78 19.31 -15.62
N SER A 2 -8.54 19.47 -15.26
CA SER A 2 -7.88 18.50 -14.37
C SER A 2 -8.66 18.38 -13.05
N GLY A 3 -8.75 17.18 -12.51
CA GLY A 3 -9.43 16.90 -11.26
C GLY A 3 -8.75 15.75 -10.54
N VAL A 4 -9.22 15.46 -9.34
CA VAL A 4 -8.71 14.38 -8.50
C VAL A 4 -9.86 13.54 -7.99
N ARG A 5 -9.68 12.24 -8.04
CA ARG A 5 -10.53 11.25 -7.39
C ARG A 5 -9.72 10.52 -6.33
N VAL A 6 -10.14 10.65 -5.07
CA VAL A 6 -9.56 9.91 -3.94
C VAL A 6 -10.46 8.73 -3.64
N LEU A 7 -9.90 7.54 -3.70
CA LEU A 7 -10.56 6.26 -3.53
C LEU A 7 -10.30 5.76 -2.11
N VAL A 8 -11.35 5.59 -1.31
CA VAL A 8 -11.23 5.31 0.13
C VAL A 8 -11.89 3.98 0.47
N GLY A 9 -11.07 3.00 0.84
CA GLY A 9 -11.52 1.73 1.40
C GLY A 9 -11.68 1.83 2.91
N THR A 10 -12.80 1.33 3.44
CA THR A 10 -13.08 1.38 4.88
C THR A 10 -13.59 0.04 5.42
N LYS A 11 -13.72 -0.04 6.75
CA LYS A 11 -14.32 -1.22 7.42
C LYS A 11 -15.81 -1.42 7.15
N LYS A 12 -16.51 -0.48 6.48
CA LYS A 12 -17.96 -0.60 6.22
C LYS A 12 -18.38 -0.01 4.88
N GLY A 13 -17.56 -0.17 3.87
CA GLY A 13 -17.84 0.28 2.51
C GLY A 13 -16.70 1.07 1.89
N ALA A 14 -16.84 1.39 0.60
CA ALA A 14 -15.96 2.27 -0.12
C ALA A 14 -16.59 3.65 -0.32
N PHE A 15 -15.73 4.67 -0.41
CA PHE A 15 -16.12 6.03 -0.70
C PHE A 15 -15.25 6.60 -1.82
N ILE A 16 -15.85 7.41 -2.68
CA ILE A 16 -15.18 8.11 -3.77
C ILE A 16 -15.30 9.60 -3.51
N LEU A 17 -14.16 10.25 -3.28
CA LEU A 17 -14.10 11.69 -3.04
C LEU A 17 -13.59 12.36 -4.32
N THR A 18 -14.29 13.37 -4.82
CA THR A 18 -13.91 14.01 -6.09
C THR A 18 -13.83 15.53 -5.91
N ALA A 19 -12.76 16.11 -6.45
CA ALA A 19 -12.56 17.54 -6.54
C ALA A 19 -12.05 17.94 -7.93
N ASP A 20 -12.18 19.21 -8.26
CA ASP A 20 -11.43 19.80 -9.39
C ASP A 20 -9.94 20.01 -9.06
N GLY A 21 -9.19 20.56 -9.98
CA GLY A 21 -7.76 20.78 -9.78
C GLY A 21 -7.40 21.78 -8.68
N ALA A 22 -8.35 22.56 -8.17
CA ALA A 22 -8.14 23.45 -7.03
C ALA A 22 -8.13 22.68 -5.70
N ARG A 23 -8.85 21.54 -5.63
CA ARG A 23 -8.90 20.64 -4.45
C ARG A 23 -9.37 21.32 -3.16
N ASP A 24 -10.19 22.36 -3.30
CA ASP A 24 -10.73 23.15 -2.19
C ASP A 24 -12.19 22.76 -1.84
N ALA A 25 -12.91 22.14 -2.78
CA ALA A 25 -14.27 21.67 -2.61
C ALA A 25 -14.42 20.21 -3.06
N TRP A 26 -14.98 19.38 -2.20
CA TRP A 26 -15.08 17.94 -2.39
C TRP A 26 -16.52 17.44 -2.43
N SER A 27 -16.81 16.57 -3.37
CA SER A 27 -18.01 15.72 -3.32
C SER A 27 -17.63 14.36 -2.73
N VAL A 28 -18.55 13.77 -1.95
CA VAL A 28 -18.37 12.45 -1.33
C VAL A 28 -19.49 11.56 -1.85
N ASP A 29 -19.11 10.48 -2.54
CA ASP A 29 -20.02 9.45 -3.03
C ASP A 29 -19.78 8.14 -2.27
N GLY A 30 -20.84 7.45 -1.87
CA GLY A 30 -20.80 6.23 -1.07
C GLY A 30 -21.77 6.26 0.11
N PRO A 31 -21.80 5.18 0.96
CA PRO A 31 -20.94 4.01 0.86
C PRO A 31 -21.34 3.06 -0.27
N HIS A 32 -20.41 2.72 -1.14
CA HIS A 32 -20.52 1.53 -1.97
C HIS A 32 -20.25 0.30 -1.11
N PHE A 33 -20.94 -0.81 -1.36
CA PHE A 33 -20.81 -2.05 -0.60
C PHE A 33 -21.03 -1.88 0.91
N GLY A 34 -22.06 -1.11 1.29
CA GLY A 34 -22.31 -0.75 2.69
C GLY A 34 -22.34 -1.96 3.63
N GLY A 35 -21.53 -1.91 4.68
CA GLY A 35 -21.38 -2.98 5.68
C GLY A 35 -20.25 -3.97 5.43
N TRP A 36 -19.61 -3.95 4.25
CA TRP A 36 -18.45 -4.80 3.94
C TRP A 36 -17.13 -4.07 4.19
N GLU A 37 -16.10 -4.81 4.57
CA GLU A 37 -14.74 -4.28 4.60
C GLU A 37 -14.21 -4.18 3.17
N ILE A 38 -13.68 -3.01 2.81
CA ILE A 38 -12.98 -2.77 1.56
C ILE A 38 -11.52 -2.56 1.91
N TYR A 39 -10.72 -3.62 1.72
CA TYR A 39 -9.30 -3.60 2.07
C TYR A 39 -8.50 -2.69 1.15
N HIS A 40 -8.82 -2.73 -0.16
CA HIS A 40 -8.15 -1.90 -1.13
C HIS A 40 -9.14 -1.46 -2.22
N LEU A 41 -8.96 -0.24 -2.72
CA LEU A 41 -9.75 0.34 -3.79
C LEU A 41 -8.78 1.12 -4.68
N LYS A 42 -8.59 0.69 -5.93
CA LYS A 42 -7.61 1.30 -6.84
C LYS A 42 -8.13 1.48 -8.25
N GLY A 43 -7.88 2.66 -8.82
CA GLY A 43 -8.22 2.97 -10.19
C GLY A 43 -7.08 2.62 -11.15
N SER A 44 -7.45 2.21 -12.37
CA SER A 44 -6.48 1.95 -13.43
C SER A 44 -5.84 3.26 -13.90
N PRO A 45 -4.52 3.32 -14.03
CA PRO A 45 -3.84 4.46 -14.67
C PRO A 45 -4.04 4.46 -16.19
N ALA A 46 -4.35 3.31 -16.80
CA ALA A 46 -4.58 3.17 -18.25
C ALA A 46 -6.01 3.55 -18.66
N ASP A 47 -6.99 3.44 -17.76
CA ASP A 47 -8.38 3.85 -18.00
C ASP A 47 -8.96 4.51 -16.73
N PRO A 48 -9.23 5.82 -16.74
CA PRO A 48 -9.76 6.52 -15.55
C PRO A 48 -11.17 6.09 -15.16
N ASN A 49 -11.90 5.35 -15.98
CA ASN A 49 -13.20 4.81 -15.65
C ASN A 49 -13.12 3.44 -14.94
N ARG A 50 -12.00 2.72 -15.11
CA ARG A 50 -11.78 1.40 -14.51
C ARG A 50 -11.31 1.54 -13.07
N ILE A 51 -12.07 0.96 -12.13
CA ILE A 51 -11.75 0.91 -10.71
C ILE A 51 -11.99 -0.51 -10.20
N TYR A 52 -11.10 -1.02 -9.37
CA TYR A 52 -11.23 -2.30 -8.69
C TYR A 52 -11.37 -2.10 -7.19
N ALA A 53 -12.15 -2.98 -6.53
CA ALA A 53 -12.31 -2.99 -5.08
C ALA A 53 -12.19 -4.40 -4.52
N SER A 54 -11.41 -4.54 -3.45
CA SER A 54 -11.27 -5.76 -2.66
C SER A 54 -12.30 -5.76 -1.53
N GLN A 55 -13.42 -6.41 -1.74
CA GLN A 55 -14.53 -6.53 -0.79
C GLN A 55 -14.39 -7.81 0.03
N SER A 56 -14.42 -7.72 1.34
CA SER A 56 -14.25 -8.87 2.23
C SER A 56 -15.26 -8.88 3.38
N SER A 57 -15.59 -10.07 3.86
CA SER A 57 -16.42 -10.28 5.05
C SER A 57 -16.04 -11.59 5.70
N GLY A 58 -15.95 -11.61 7.02
CA GLY A 58 -15.76 -12.85 7.78
C GLY A 58 -16.91 -13.85 7.67
N TRP A 59 -18.07 -13.44 7.13
CA TRP A 59 -19.27 -14.29 6.97
C TRP A 59 -19.51 -14.73 5.53
N PHE A 60 -19.24 -13.85 4.54
CA PHE A 60 -19.59 -14.07 3.15
C PHE A 60 -18.37 -14.22 2.24
N GLY A 61 -17.16 -14.22 2.82
CA GLY A 61 -15.92 -14.41 2.09
C GLY A 61 -15.43 -13.14 1.38
N GLN A 62 -14.68 -13.35 0.31
CA GLN A 62 -14.01 -12.34 -0.49
C GLN A 62 -14.73 -12.19 -1.82
N VAL A 63 -14.83 -10.94 -2.32
CA VAL A 63 -15.30 -10.63 -3.68
C VAL A 63 -14.43 -9.53 -4.25
N VAL A 64 -13.97 -9.68 -5.50
CA VAL A 64 -13.40 -8.58 -6.28
C VAL A 64 -14.51 -7.90 -7.05
N GLN A 65 -14.62 -6.59 -6.93
CA GLN A 65 -15.57 -5.76 -7.65
C GLN A 65 -14.83 -4.93 -8.69
N ARG A 66 -15.45 -4.71 -9.84
CA ARG A 66 -14.96 -3.84 -10.92
C ARG A 66 -16.02 -2.81 -11.29
N SER A 67 -15.58 -1.60 -11.57
CA SER A 67 -16.38 -0.55 -12.21
C SER A 67 -15.70 -0.12 -13.50
N ASP A 68 -16.49 0.12 -14.54
CA ASP A 68 -16.06 0.62 -15.86
C ASP A 68 -16.62 2.01 -16.17
N ASP A 69 -17.18 2.69 -15.17
CA ASP A 69 -17.81 4.01 -15.31
C ASP A 69 -17.44 5.01 -14.19
N GLY A 70 -16.26 4.79 -13.58
CA GLY A 70 -15.72 5.66 -12.55
C GLY A 70 -16.37 5.50 -11.19
N GLY A 71 -16.88 4.29 -10.89
CA GLY A 71 -17.45 3.94 -9.59
C GLY A 71 -18.97 4.10 -9.49
N LYS A 72 -19.68 4.44 -10.59
CA LYS A 72 -21.13 4.60 -10.57
C LYS A 72 -21.87 3.26 -10.51
N HIS A 73 -21.39 2.28 -11.26
CA HIS A 73 -21.90 0.91 -11.25
C HIS A 73 -20.75 -0.06 -11.00
N TRP A 74 -21.08 -1.15 -10.33
CA TRP A 74 -20.11 -2.16 -9.92
C TRP A 74 -20.62 -3.55 -10.28
N GLU A 75 -19.72 -4.42 -10.72
CA GLU A 75 -19.97 -5.82 -10.95
C GLU A 75 -18.95 -6.70 -10.22
N ALA A 76 -19.40 -7.82 -9.69
CA ALA A 76 -18.51 -8.82 -9.15
C ALA A 76 -17.81 -9.53 -10.32
N VAL A 77 -16.48 -9.60 -10.28
CA VAL A 77 -15.66 -10.31 -11.23
C VAL A 77 -15.13 -11.63 -10.65
N GLY A 78 -14.19 -12.31 -11.32
CA GLY A 78 -13.66 -13.58 -10.86
C GLY A 78 -13.07 -13.54 -9.45
N ASN A 79 -13.29 -14.60 -8.69
CA ASN A 79 -12.87 -14.69 -7.30
C ASN A 79 -12.20 -16.04 -6.98
N GLU A 80 -11.71 -16.75 -7.98
CA GLU A 80 -11.03 -18.03 -7.82
C GLU A 80 -9.52 -17.81 -7.75
N PHE A 81 -8.97 -17.87 -6.53
CA PHE A 81 -7.54 -17.72 -6.24
C PHE A 81 -6.97 -19.09 -5.83
N ALA A 82 -6.49 -19.85 -6.82
CA ALA A 82 -5.95 -21.18 -6.59
C ALA A 82 -4.42 -21.15 -6.49
N TYR A 83 -3.88 -21.65 -5.38
CA TYR A 83 -2.45 -21.87 -5.22
C TYR A 83 -2.01 -23.10 -6.03
N VAL A 84 -1.28 -22.88 -7.13
CA VAL A 84 -0.92 -23.96 -8.08
C VAL A 84 0.56 -24.35 -8.06
N GLY A 85 1.41 -23.53 -7.41
CA GLY A 85 2.86 -23.74 -7.37
C GLY A 85 3.44 -23.54 -5.98
N GLY A 86 4.74 -23.82 -5.84
CA GLY A 86 5.47 -23.64 -4.60
C GLY A 86 5.30 -24.77 -3.58
N PRO A 87 5.75 -24.58 -2.33
CA PRO A 87 5.63 -25.57 -1.27
C PRO A 87 4.18 -25.77 -0.83
N GLU A 88 3.85 -26.94 -0.30
CA GLU A 88 2.51 -27.25 0.24
C GLU A 88 2.19 -26.46 1.51
N THR A 89 3.22 -26.08 2.27
CA THR A 89 3.08 -25.40 3.57
C THR A 89 4.04 -24.22 3.69
N HIS A 90 3.65 -23.23 4.47
CA HIS A 90 4.52 -22.25 5.14
C HIS A 90 4.62 -22.60 6.63
N GLN A 91 5.12 -21.69 7.47
CA GLN A 91 5.26 -21.95 8.91
C GLN A 91 4.34 -21.03 9.72
N TRP A 92 3.95 -21.51 10.90
CA TRP A 92 3.42 -20.66 11.96
C TRP A 92 4.56 -20.10 12.81
N TYR A 93 4.26 -19.23 13.76
CA TYR A 93 5.25 -18.56 14.65
C TYR A 93 6.17 -19.53 15.42
N ASP A 94 5.69 -20.73 15.73
CA ASP A 94 6.43 -21.76 16.44
C ASP A 94 7.16 -22.74 15.50
N GLY A 95 7.17 -22.46 14.20
CA GLY A 95 7.75 -23.31 13.17
C GLY A 95 6.85 -24.48 12.73
N THR A 96 5.63 -24.59 13.26
CA THR A 96 4.68 -25.64 12.85
C THR A 96 4.28 -25.41 11.38
N PRO A 97 4.35 -26.45 10.50
CA PRO A 97 3.88 -26.34 9.13
C PRO A 97 2.39 -26.01 9.06
N ARG A 98 2.04 -25.05 8.20
CA ARG A 98 0.68 -24.61 7.94
C ARG A 98 0.40 -24.67 6.44
N PRO A 99 -0.70 -25.30 5.99
CA PRO A 99 -1.11 -25.24 4.60
C PRO A 99 -1.37 -23.80 4.15
N TRP A 100 -1.06 -23.49 2.90
CA TRP A 100 -1.44 -22.23 2.30
C TRP A 100 -2.96 -22.15 2.14
N GLU A 101 -3.54 -21.05 2.59
CA GLU A 101 -4.97 -20.83 2.56
C GLU A 101 -5.28 -19.41 2.07
N PHE A 102 -6.09 -19.29 1.03
CA PHE A 102 -6.58 -18.00 0.58
C PHE A 102 -7.58 -17.44 1.59
N THR A 103 -7.30 -16.24 2.09
CA THR A 103 -8.18 -15.55 3.05
C THR A 103 -8.86 -14.35 2.39
N ARG A 104 -8.08 -13.51 1.70
CA ARG A 104 -8.57 -12.27 1.08
C ARG A 104 -7.57 -11.68 0.10
N VAL A 105 -8.07 -10.84 -0.79
CA VAL A 105 -7.23 -9.91 -1.56
C VAL A 105 -6.90 -8.72 -0.67
N TRP A 106 -5.61 -8.47 -0.51
CA TRP A 106 -5.09 -7.38 0.32
C TRP A 106 -4.80 -6.12 -0.52
N HIS A 107 -4.24 -6.30 -1.70
CA HIS A 107 -3.83 -5.22 -2.58
C HIS A 107 -4.19 -5.56 -4.04
N LEU A 108 -4.71 -4.58 -4.76
CA LEU A 108 -4.99 -4.66 -6.20
C LEU A 108 -4.12 -3.64 -6.92
N GLU A 109 -3.37 -4.05 -7.93
CA GLU A 109 -2.50 -3.18 -8.71
C GLU A 109 -2.80 -3.32 -10.20
N PRO A 110 -3.62 -2.41 -10.80
CA PRO A 110 -3.84 -2.38 -12.24
C PRO A 110 -2.56 -2.05 -13.00
N SER A 111 -2.38 -2.67 -14.16
CA SER A 111 -1.27 -2.39 -15.05
C SER A 111 -1.22 -0.91 -15.45
N LEU A 112 0.00 -0.41 -15.63
CA LEU A 112 0.24 0.97 -16.02
C LEU A 112 -0.19 1.29 -17.47
N ALA A 113 -0.32 0.26 -18.32
CA ALA A 113 -0.53 0.43 -19.78
C ALA A 113 -1.75 -0.30 -20.33
N ASP A 114 -2.19 -1.40 -19.72
CA ASP A 114 -3.28 -2.24 -20.21
C ASP A 114 -4.39 -2.34 -19.14
N PRO A 115 -5.59 -1.77 -19.40
CA PRO A 115 -6.68 -1.79 -18.42
C PRO A 115 -7.25 -3.19 -18.14
N GLU A 116 -6.99 -4.18 -19.01
CA GLU A 116 -7.41 -5.56 -18.77
C GLU A 116 -6.46 -6.33 -17.85
N VAL A 117 -5.25 -5.83 -17.64
CA VAL A 117 -4.27 -6.49 -16.77
C VAL A 117 -4.34 -5.89 -15.36
N VAL A 118 -4.52 -6.76 -14.36
CA VAL A 118 -4.52 -6.38 -12.95
C VAL A 118 -3.83 -7.47 -12.10
N TYR A 119 -3.08 -7.03 -11.11
CA TYR A 119 -2.41 -7.90 -10.15
C TYR A 119 -3.14 -7.87 -8.80
N ALA A 120 -3.09 -8.99 -8.09
CA ALA A 120 -3.65 -9.11 -6.74
C ALA A 120 -2.63 -9.71 -5.77
N GLY A 121 -2.32 -8.97 -4.71
CA GLY A 121 -1.60 -9.45 -3.55
C GLY A 121 -2.60 -9.98 -2.52
N VAL A 122 -2.36 -11.19 -2.02
CA VAL A 122 -3.33 -11.88 -1.17
C VAL A 122 -2.74 -12.30 0.18
N GLN A 123 -3.60 -12.75 1.06
CA GLN A 123 -3.29 -13.46 2.30
C GLN A 123 -3.84 -14.91 2.17
N ASP A 124 -3.11 -16.01 2.44
CA ASP A 124 -1.66 -16.04 2.71
C ASP A 124 -0.89 -15.57 1.47
N ALA A 125 0.27 -14.97 1.68
CA ALA A 125 0.97 -14.21 0.67
C ALA A 125 1.24 -14.97 -0.63
N ALA A 126 0.56 -14.56 -1.70
CA ALA A 126 0.82 -14.95 -3.06
C ALA A 126 0.51 -13.76 -4.00
N LEU A 127 1.07 -13.80 -5.19
CA LEU A 127 0.82 -12.83 -6.24
C LEU A 127 0.01 -13.49 -7.34
N PHE A 128 -1.10 -12.88 -7.70
CA PHE A 128 -1.94 -13.31 -8.82
C PHE A 128 -1.99 -12.24 -9.90
N ARG A 129 -2.23 -12.66 -11.12
CA ARG A 129 -2.43 -11.80 -12.28
C ARG A 129 -3.69 -12.23 -13.04
N SER A 130 -4.45 -11.25 -13.49
CA SER A 130 -5.52 -11.37 -14.45
C SER A 130 -5.12 -10.64 -15.74
N ASP A 131 -5.49 -11.20 -16.89
CA ASP A 131 -5.29 -10.61 -18.22
C ASP A 131 -6.63 -10.28 -18.89
N ASP A 132 -7.74 -10.32 -18.14
CA ASP A 132 -9.11 -10.17 -18.64
C ASP A 132 -10.00 -9.33 -17.70
N GLY A 133 -9.41 -8.31 -17.07
CA GLY A 133 -10.14 -7.38 -16.23
C GLY A 133 -10.62 -7.98 -14.91
N GLY A 134 -9.97 -9.01 -14.41
CA GLY A 134 -10.28 -9.64 -13.13
C GLY A 134 -11.22 -10.85 -13.23
N GLU A 135 -11.61 -11.29 -14.44
CA GLU A 135 -12.51 -12.43 -14.60
C GLU A 135 -11.84 -13.76 -14.22
N HIS A 136 -10.56 -13.93 -14.56
CA HIS A 136 -9.77 -15.09 -14.20
C HIS A 136 -8.43 -14.69 -13.58
N TRP A 137 -8.01 -15.42 -12.54
CA TRP A 137 -6.79 -15.16 -11.81
C TRP A 137 -5.82 -16.33 -11.92
N ASN A 138 -4.59 -16.02 -12.30
CA ASN A 138 -3.50 -16.98 -12.40
C ASN A 138 -2.42 -16.63 -11.39
N GLU A 139 -1.98 -17.61 -10.58
CA GLU A 139 -0.88 -17.41 -9.66
C GLU A 139 0.43 -17.19 -10.42
N LEU A 140 1.18 -16.15 -10.08
CA LEU A 140 2.59 -16.00 -10.42
C LEU A 140 3.41 -16.82 -9.43
N ALA A 141 3.41 -18.14 -9.65
CA ALA A 141 3.91 -19.12 -8.70
C ALA A 141 5.40 -18.99 -8.37
N GLY A 142 6.18 -18.30 -9.22
CA GLY A 142 7.60 -18.05 -8.98
C GLY A 142 7.92 -17.38 -7.64
N LEU A 143 6.97 -16.64 -7.08
CA LEU A 143 7.13 -15.99 -5.78
C LEU A 143 7.16 -17.02 -4.65
N ARG A 144 6.13 -17.84 -4.48
CA ARG A 144 6.08 -18.86 -3.43
C ARG A 144 7.01 -20.05 -3.68
N ALA A 145 7.32 -20.33 -4.96
CA ALA A 145 8.27 -21.37 -5.35
C ALA A 145 9.74 -21.02 -5.04
N HIS A 146 10.02 -19.79 -4.61
CA HIS A 146 11.34 -19.46 -4.10
C HIS A 146 11.71 -20.40 -2.95
N ARG A 147 13.00 -20.81 -2.86
CA ARG A 147 13.50 -21.79 -1.87
C ARG A 147 13.16 -21.46 -0.42
N THR A 148 12.87 -20.19 -0.11
CA THR A 148 12.49 -19.75 1.23
C THR A 148 10.99 -19.83 1.50
N GLY A 149 10.13 -20.07 0.50
CA GLY A 149 8.67 -20.00 0.63
C GLY A 149 8.10 -20.87 1.76
N SER A 150 8.66 -22.07 1.97
CA SER A 150 8.25 -22.94 3.06
C SER A 150 8.65 -22.44 4.47
N ALA A 151 9.53 -21.46 4.56
CA ALA A 151 9.99 -20.89 5.83
C ALA A 151 9.30 -19.55 6.18
N TRP A 152 8.40 -19.05 5.32
CA TRP A 152 7.71 -17.80 5.62
C TRP A 152 6.77 -17.95 6.82
N GLN A 153 6.76 -16.91 7.66
CA GLN A 153 5.92 -16.84 8.84
C GLN A 153 5.04 -15.58 8.78
N PRO A 154 3.82 -15.61 9.32
CA PRO A 154 2.98 -14.42 9.38
C PRO A 154 3.57 -13.37 10.33
N GLY A 155 3.27 -12.09 10.09
CA GLY A 155 3.35 -11.03 11.09
C GLY A 155 2.09 -10.97 11.93
N ALA A 156 2.00 -10.02 12.87
CA ALA A 156 0.80 -9.81 13.69
C ALA A 156 -0.47 -9.53 12.85
N GLY A 157 -0.32 -8.95 11.66
CA GLY A 157 -1.39 -8.70 10.70
C GLY A 157 -1.68 -9.86 9.74
N GLY A 158 -0.99 -10.99 9.86
CA GLY A 158 -1.05 -12.13 8.95
C GLY A 158 0.13 -12.20 7.98
N LEU A 159 0.17 -13.25 7.16
CA LEU A 159 1.12 -13.38 6.06
C LEU A 159 0.46 -12.75 4.82
N CYS A 160 0.66 -11.46 4.61
CA CYS A 160 -0.03 -10.71 3.57
C CYS A 160 0.93 -10.03 2.59
N LEU A 161 0.65 -10.18 1.29
CA LEU A 161 1.26 -9.40 0.23
C LEU A 161 0.44 -8.12 0.04
N HIS A 162 0.98 -7.00 0.50
CA HIS A 162 0.26 -5.73 0.62
C HIS A 162 0.80 -4.61 -0.26
N THR A 163 1.93 -4.79 -0.93
CA THR A 163 2.45 -3.80 -1.88
C THR A 163 2.96 -4.48 -3.14
N ILE A 164 2.58 -3.97 -4.28
CA ILE A 164 3.04 -4.38 -5.60
C ILE A 164 3.51 -3.11 -6.32
N LEU A 165 4.76 -3.08 -6.78
CA LEU A 165 5.27 -2.03 -7.65
C LEU A 165 5.57 -2.64 -9.01
N LEU A 166 5.00 -2.06 -10.06
CA LEU A 166 5.23 -2.43 -11.44
C LEU A 166 6.30 -1.52 -12.06
N ASP A 167 7.01 -2.01 -13.06
CA ASP A 167 8.05 -1.26 -13.77
C ASP A 167 7.44 -0.02 -14.45
N PRO A 168 7.76 1.20 -14.00
CA PRO A 168 7.20 2.42 -14.59
C PRO A 168 7.73 2.69 -16.02
N THR A 169 8.76 1.97 -16.46
CA THR A 169 9.31 2.08 -17.82
C THR A 169 8.61 1.15 -18.82
N GLY A 170 7.63 0.36 -18.35
CA GLY A 170 6.93 -0.64 -19.16
C GLY A 170 7.72 -1.94 -19.36
N GLY A 171 8.74 -2.18 -18.54
CA GLY A 171 9.48 -3.44 -18.48
C GLY A 171 8.76 -4.52 -17.67
N GLU A 172 9.51 -5.58 -17.34
CA GLU A 172 8.97 -6.77 -16.67
C GLU A 172 9.30 -6.81 -15.15
N LYS A 173 9.86 -5.73 -14.59
CA LYS A 173 10.17 -5.69 -13.16
C LYS A 173 8.92 -5.62 -12.31
N ILE A 174 8.91 -6.43 -11.25
CA ILE A 174 7.88 -6.41 -10.24
C ILE A 174 8.56 -6.46 -8.87
N PHE A 175 8.22 -5.55 -7.97
CA PHE A 175 8.56 -5.67 -6.56
C PHE A 175 7.30 -5.97 -5.75
N THR A 176 7.45 -6.83 -4.75
CA THR A 176 6.40 -7.14 -3.79
C THR A 176 6.92 -6.98 -2.36
N ALA A 177 6.06 -6.47 -1.47
CA ALA A 177 6.35 -6.45 -0.05
C ALA A 177 5.35 -7.31 0.72
N ILE A 178 5.88 -8.14 1.62
CA ILE A 178 5.13 -9.17 2.36
C ILE A 178 5.41 -9.03 3.85
N SER A 179 4.38 -8.93 4.63
CA SER A 179 4.43 -8.97 6.11
C SER A 179 4.32 -10.44 6.58
N SER A 180 5.29 -11.08 7.19
CA SER A 180 6.68 -10.73 7.48
C SER A 180 7.63 -11.66 6.71
N ALA A 181 7.73 -11.48 5.40
CA ALA A 181 8.71 -12.22 4.61
C ALA A 181 9.77 -11.29 3.95
N GLY A 182 9.49 -9.97 3.91
CA GLY A 182 10.37 -8.97 3.34
C GLY A 182 9.94 -8.53 1.94
N VAL A 183 10.89 -7.97 1.19
CA VAL A 183 10.74 -7.56 -0.21
C VAL A 183 11.25 -8.65 -1.13
N PHE A 184 10.53 -8.88 -2.23
CA PHE A 184 10.94 -9.74 -3.32
C PHE A 184 10.87 -8.99 -4.64
N GLY A 185 11.85 -9.17 -5.50
CA GLY A 185 11.92 -8.60 -6.84
C GLY A 185 11.93 -9.67 -7.92
N SER A 186 11.29 -9.38 -9.04
CA SER A 186 11.33 -10.15 -10.29
C SER A 186 11.77 -9.24 -11.43
N ASP A 187 12.57 -9.77 -12.35
CA ASP A 187 12.98 -9.09 -13.59
C ASP A 187 12.38 -9.75 -14.85
N ASP A 188 11.50 -10.73 -14.68
CA ASP A 188 10.94 -11.57 -15.76
C ASP A 188 9.42 -11.74 -15.68
N GLY A 189 8.72 -10.67 -15.28
CA GLY A 189 7.26 -10.65 -15.24
C GLY A 189 6.65 -11.54 -14.16
N GLY A 190 7.41 -11.94 -13.14
CA GLY A 190 6.95 -12.78 -12.06
C GLY A 190 7.17 -14.28 -12.27
N ALA A 191 7.93 -14.68 -13.29
CA ALA A 191 8.30 -16.08 -13.48
C ALA A 191 9.26 -16.57 -12.38
N HIS A 192 10.18 -15.70 -11.94
CA HIS A 192 11.08 -15.95 -10.81
C HIS A 192 11.16 -14.72 -9.91
N PHE A 193 11.36 -14.95 -8.62
CA PHE A 193 11.56 -13.89 -7.63
C PHE A 193 12.82 -14.17 -6.81
N ALA A 194 13.46 -13.10 -6.36
CA ALA A 194 14.57 -13.15 -5.40
C ALA A 194 14.30 -12.19 -4.24
N PRO A 195 14.70 -12.54 -2.99
CA PRO A 195 14.66 -11.61 -1.87
C PRO A 195 15.52 -10.37 -2.15
N LYS A 196 15.02 -9.20 -1.75
CA LYS A 196 15.67 -7.90 -1.86
C LYS A 196 15.77 -7.27 -0.47
N ASN A 197 16.47 -7.94 0.45
CA ASN A 197 16.48 -7.60 1.88
C ASN A 197 17.90 -7.30 2.42
N VAL A 198 18.93 -7.23 1.58
CA VAL A 198 20.29 -6.95 2.04
C VAL A 198 20.38 -5.55 2.62
N GLY A 199 20.88 -5.43 3.85
CA GLY A 199 20.95 -4.18 4.61
C GLY A 199 19.75 -3.92 5.52
N LEU A 200 18.70 -4.78 5.47
CA LEU A 200 17.67 -4.78 6.50
C LEU A 200 18.15 -5.56 7.72
N SER A 201 17.87 -5.02 8.90
CA SER A 201 18.13 -5.69 10.18
C SER A 201 16.85 -5.67 11.03
N SER A 202 16.53 -6.77 11.71
CA SER A 202 15.33 -6.90 12.53
C SER A 202 15.63 -7.68 13.81
N GLU A 203 15.69 -6.98 14.94
CA GLU A 203 16.10 -7.54 16.25
C GLU A 203 15.21 -8.68 16.77
N TYR A 204 13.96 -8.78 16.29
CA TYR A 204 13.07 -9.88 16.67
C TYR A 204 13.37 -11.20 15.96
N LEU A 205 14.22 -11.19 14.93
CA LEU A 205 14.66 -12.40 14.24
C LEU A 205 15.83 -13.07 14.99
N PRO A 206 15.92 -14.41 14.97
CA PRO A 206 17.07 -15.13 15.53
C PRO A 206 18.42 -14.72 14.89
N ASP A 207 18.40 -14.38 13.61
CA ASP A 207 19.45 -13.71 12.88
C ASP A 207 18.89 -12.37 12.39
N PRO A 208 19.31 -11.24 12.97
CA PRO A 208 18.77 -9.94 12.60
C PRO A 208 18.92 -9.58 11.12
N ASP A 209 19.94 -10.08 10.45
CA ASP A 209 20.26 -9.79 9.05
C ASP A 209 19.83 -10.96 8.13
N ALA A 210 18.87 -11.77 8.54
CA ALA A 210 18.37 -12.91 7.78
C ALA A 210 17.90 -12.53 6.38
N GLU A 211 17.99 -13.46 5.45
CA GLU A 211 17.52 -13.27 4.07
C GLU A 211 16.04 -12.93 3.95
N ILE A 212 15.22 -13.42 4.88
CA ILE A 212 13.77 -13.23 4.94
C ILE A 212 13.30 -13.01 6.37
N GLY A 213 12.01 -12.68 6.55
CA GLY A 213 11.40 -12.53 7.88
C GLY A 213 11.25 -11.07 8.31
N HIS A 214 11.77 -10.14 7.53
CA HIS A 214 11.63 -8.71 7.81
C HIS A 214 10.17 -8.25 7.63
N CYS A 215 9.64 -7.55 8.62
CA CYS A 215 8.31 -6.96 8.55
C CYS A 215 8.38 -5.63 7.80
N VAL A 216 8.07 -5.67 6.52
CA VAL A 216 7.92 -4.48 5.68
C VAL A 216 6.49 -3.99 5.78
N HIS A 217 6.28 -2.69 5.94
CA HIS A 217 4.95 -2.11 5.99
C HIS A 217 4.52 -1.55 4.64
N ARG A 218 5.40 -0.84 3.93
CA ARG A 218 5.15 -0.35 2.57
C ARG A 218 6.47 -0.05 1.87
N ILE A 219 6.50 -0.22 0.55
CA ILE A 219 7.55 0.30 -0.33
C ILE A 219 6.95 1.28 -1.33
N ALA A 220 7.71 2.31 -1.69
CA ALA A 220 7.32 3.35 -2.64
C ALA A 220 8.43 3.61 -3.63
N GLN A 221 8.06 4.04 -4.85
CA GLN A 221 8.96 4.30 -5.96
C GLN A 221 8.47 5.51 -6.77
N HIS A 222 9.38 6.33 -7.25
CA HIS A 222 9.05 7.41 -8.18
C HIS A 222 9.32 6.98 -9.63
N PRO A 223 8.37 7.21 -10.58
CA PRO A 223 8.54 6.75 -11.96
C PRO A 223 9.78 7.28 -12.68
N ALA A 224 10.25 8.49 -12.34
CA ALA A 224 11.45 9.09 -12.93
C ALA A 224 12.77 8.54 -12.35
N ARG A 225 12.73 7.80 -11.25
CA ARG A 225 13.88 7.22 -10.55
C ARG A 225 13.58 5.76 -10.14
N PRO A 226 13.33 4.87 -11.11
CA PRO A 226 12.88 3.50 -10.81
C PRO A 226 13.93 2.65 -10.07
N GLU A 227 15.18 3.06 -10.07
CA GLU A 227 16.25 2.45 -9.28
C GLU A 227 16.22 2.84 -7.79
N VAL A 228 15.52 3.92 -7.43
CA VAL A 228 15.40 4.38 -6.04
C VAL A 228 14.11 3.88 -5.43
N LEU A 229 14.22 3.14 -4.35
CA LEU A 229 13.09 2.64 -3.57
C LEU A 229 13.17 3.21 -2.15
N TYR A 230 12.00 3.50 -1.60
CA TYR A 230 11.83 3.88 -0.20
C TYR A 230 10.96 2.85 0.51
N MET A 231 11.21 2.64 1.79
CA MET A 231 10.47 1.66 2.61
C MET A 231 10.17 2.22 3.98
N GLN A 232 8.93 2.07 4.42
CA GLN A 232 8.62 2.02 5.83
C GLN A 232 8.71 0.55 6.27
N LYS A 233 9.72 0.24 7.05
CA LYS A 233 9.87 -1.06 7.71
C LYS A 233 9.12 -1.03 9.05
N HIS A 234 9.08 -2.11 9.79
CA HIS A 234 8.47 -2.16 11.13
C HIS A 234 9.09 -1.12 12.08
N TRP A 235 10.40 -1.08 12.16
CA TRP A 235 11.20 0.05 12.61
C TRP A 235 12.03 0.52 11.44
N ASP A 236 12.37 1.78 11.40
CA ASP A 236 13.17 2.48 10.41
C ASP A 236 12.46 2.80 9.09
N VAL A 237 12.82 3.94 8.56
CA VAL A 237 12.62 4.29 7.17
C VAL A 237 13.89 3.95 6.41
N MET A 238 13.75 3.20 5.34
CA MET A 238 14.89 2.69 4.57
C MET A 238 14.87 3.24 3.15
N ARG A 239 16.04 3.34 2.54
CA ARG A 239 16.22 3.72 1.14
C ARG A 239 17.15 2.72 0.44
N SER A 240 16.87 2.45 -0.83
CA SER A 240 17.75 1.76 -1.77
C SER A 240 17.99 2.66 -2.98
N ASP A 241 19.23 2.70 -3.47
CA ASP A 241 19.63 3.46 -4.67
C ASP A 241 19.96 2.54 -5.86
N ASP A 242 19.75 1.24 -5.71
CA ASP A 242 20.18 0.21 -6.67
C ASP A 242 19.10 -0.84 -6.98
N GLY A 243 17.82 -0.43 -6.92
CA GLY A 243 16.71 -1.32 -7.26
C GLY A 243 16.45 -2.39 -6.20
N GLY A 244 16.68 -2.06 -4.94
CA GLY A 244 16.43 -2.96 -3.80
C GLY A 244 17.55 -3.95 -3.52
N GLU A 245 18.69 -3.87 -4.21
CA GLU A 245 19.82 -4.76 -3.94
C GLU A 245 20.43 -4.51 -2.56
N HIS A 246 20.52 -3.23 -2.14
CA HIS A 246 20.99 -2.85 -0.81
C HIS A 246 20.11 -1.75 -0.23
N TRP A 247 19.84 -1.87 1.06
CA TRP A 247 19.09 -0.88 1.84
C TRP A 247 19.94 -0.22 2.90
N HIS A 248 19.70 1.05 3.17
CA HIS A 248 20.28 1.80 4.28
C HIS A 248 19.20 2.65 4.97
N GLU A 249 19.40 2.88 6.25
CA GLU A 249 18.47 3.65 7.08
C GLU A 249 18.52 5.14 6.75
N VAL A 250 17.33 5.77 6.70
CA VAL A 250 17.13 7.21 6.48
C VAL A 250 16.07 7.78 7.45
N SER A 251 15.94 7.24 8.64
CA SER A 251 14.98 7.71 9.67
C SER A 251 15.35 9.07 10.24
N GLY A 252 16.63 9.41 10.25
CA GLY A 252 17.15 10.73 10.62
C GLY A 252 16.58 11.27 11.93
N ASN A 253 15.98 12.47 11.86
CA ASN A 253 15.40 13.19 12.99
C ASN A 253 13.88 12.96 13.17
N LEU A 254 13.33 11.85 12.70
CA LEU A 254 11.93 11.50 12.96
C LEU A 254 11.68 11.31 14.47
N PRO A 255 10.48 11.66 14.98
CA PRO A 255 10.15 11.52 16.40
C PRO A 255 9.97 10.07 16.83
N SER A 256 9.74 9.18 15.88
CA SER A 256 9.68 7.74 15.99
C SER A 256 9.99 7.14 14.60
N ASP A 257 10.68 6.03 14.59
CA ASP A 257 11.01 5.26 13.40
C ASP A 257 9.89 4.27 13.00
N PHE A 258 8.88 4.10 13.86
CA PHE A 258 7.73 3.23 13.61
C PHE A 258 6.59 3.97 12.90
N GLY A 259 6.09 3.37 11.84
CA GLY A 259 4.95 3.86 11.06
C GLY A 259 4.47 2.80 10.08
N PHE A 260 3.42 3.11 9.31
CA PHE A 260 2.90 2.15 8.34
C PHE A 260 3.00 2.63 6.90
N CYS A 261 2.74 3.90 6.64
CA CYS A 261 2.67 4.45 5.30
C CYS A 261 3.93 5.23 4.92
N ILE A 262 4.25 5.16 3.64
CA ILE A 262 5.26 6.00 2.98
C ILE A 262 4.80 6.25 1.55
N ASP A 263 5.02 7.46 1.03
CA ASP A 263 4.81 7.75 -0.38
C ASP A 263 5.80 8.80 -0.88
N VAL A 264 5.95 8.91 -2.21
CA VAL A 264 6.89 9.81 -2.89
C VAL A 264 6.11 10.89 -3.62
N ASN A 265 6.55 12.14 -3.53
CA ASN A 265 5.98 13.26 -4.27
C ASN A 265 6.04 13.00 -5.78
N ALA A 266 4.91 13.12 -6.47
CA ALA A 266 4.82 12.79 -7.88
C ALA A 266 5.68 13.69 -8.80
N ASN A 267 6.08 14.88 -8.32
CA ASN A 267 6.85 15.87 -9.07
C ASN A 267 8.32 15.96 -8.65
N ASP A 268 8.70 15.28 -7.54
CA ASP A 268 10.05 15.33 -6.99
C ASP A 268 10.42 13.98 -6.34
N PRO A 269 11.32 13.19 -6.97
CA PRO A 269 11.70 11.87 -6.48
C PRO A 269 12.50 11.87 -5.16
N GLU A 270 12.97 13.02 -4.70
CA GLU A 270 13.69 13.15 -3.42
C GLU A 270 12.78 13.63 -2.28
N THR A 271 11.54 14.00 -2.60
CA THR A 271 10.54 14.37 -1.59
C THR A 271 9.65 13.19 -1.23
N ILE A 272 9.74 12.76 0.04
CA ILE A 272 8.99 11.61 0.58
C ILE A 272 8.21 12.00 1.83
N TYR A 273 7.14 11.24 2.12
CA TYR A 273 6.23 11.50 3.24
C TYR A 273 6.02 10.24 4.06
N VAL A 274 6.00 10.40 5.39
CA VAL A 274 5.65 9.35 6.36
C VAL A 274 4.73 9.91 7.45
N VAL A 275 4.01 9.03 8.14
CA VAL A 275 3.24 9.36 9.34
C VAL A 275 3.72 8.48 10.49
N PRO A 276 4.68 8.94 11.29
CA PRO A 276 5.16 8.21 12.45
C PRO A 276 4.06 8.03 13.50
N ILE A 277 4.06 6.87 14.14
CA ILE A 277 3.30 6.58 15.35
C ILE A 277 4.23 6.20 16.49
N THR A 278 3.76 6.25 17.72
CA THR A 278 4.60 6.24 18.93
C THR A 278 5.51 5.03 19.03
N SER A 279 4.97 3.83 18.77
CA SER A 279 5.72 2.57 18.74
C SER A 279 4.87 1.43 18.20
N ASP A 280 5.47 0.25 18.08
CA ASP A 280 4.81 -1.01 17.73
C ASP A 280 3.72 -1.49 18.70
N SER A 281 3.75 -0.98 19.91
CA SER A 281 2.79 -1.30 20.98
C SER A 281 1.85 -0.15 21.34
N LEU A 282 2.18 1.09 20.92
CA LEU A 282 1.40 2.30 21.17
C LEU A 282 0.99 2.92 19.83
N HIS A 283 -0.07 2.39 19.25
CA HIS A 283 -0.56 2.72 17.93
C HIS A 283 -1.36 4.03 17.91
N TYR A 284 -0.67 5.14 18.10
CA TYR A 284 -1.18 6.51 17.94
C TYR A 284 -0.01 7.48 17.73
N PRO A 285 -0.24 8.68 17.19
CA PRO A 285 0.82 9.65 16.92
C PRO A 285 1.57 10.07 18.19
N PRO A 286 2.88 10.34 18.13
CA PRO A 286 3.64 10.87 19.24
C PRO A 286 2.94 12.06 19.88
N GLU A 287 2.88 12.07 21.24
CA GLU A 287 2.21 13.11 22.03
C GLU A 287 0.71 13.33 21.73
N GLY A 288 0.06 12.41 21.00
CA GLY A 288 -1.32 12.57 20.53
C GLY A 288 -1.46 13.71 19.50
N ARG A 289 -0.41 14.06 18.79
CA ARG A 289 -0.34 15.10 17.76
C ARG A 289 -0.23 14.46 16.37
N LEU A 290 -1.26 14.56 15.57
CA LEU A 290 -1.21 14.01 14.22
C LEU A 290 -0.31 14.86 13.32
N ARG A 291 0.74 14.26 12.78
CA ARG A 291 1.73 14.91 11.93
C ARG A 291 2.09 14.04 10.74
N VAL A 292 2.22 14.69 9.59
CA VAL A 292 2.95 14.13 8.46
C VAL A 292 4.38 14.65 8.54
N TRP A 293 5.33 13.82 8.23
CA TRP A 293 6.73 14.23 8.13
C TRP A 293 7.16 14.11 6.67
N ARG A 294 7.82 15.17 6.19
CA ARG A 294 8.33 15.26 4.83
C ARG A 294 9.84 15.36 4.85
N SER A 295 10.50 14.58 4.02
CA SER A 295 11.90 14.85 3.64
C SER A 295 11.93 15.38 2.22
N ARG A 296 12.75 16.39 1.97
CA ARG A 296 13.08 16.91 0.63
C ARG A 296 14.51 16.52 0.22
N THR A 297 15.13 15.67 1.00
CA THR A 297 16.53 15.23 0.85
C THR A 297 16.62 13.70 0.83
N ALA A 298 15.57 13.05 0.31
CA ALA A 298 15.49 11.60 0.18
C ALA A 298 15.69 10.83 1.50
N GLY A 299 15.32 11.45 2.64
CA GLY A 299 15.37 10.87 3.97
C GLY A 299 16.48 11.38 4.88
N ASP A 300 17.43 12.21 4.38
CA ASP A 300 18.53 12.73 5.21
C ASP A 300 18.03 13.68 6.31
N GLU A 301 17.05 14.54 5.98
CA GLU A 301 16.44 15.48 6.92
C GLU A 301 14.92 15.45 6.78
N TRP A 302 14.22 15.57 7.92
CA TRP A 302 12.77 15.53 8.00
C TRP A 302 12.21 16.79 8.63
N GLU A 303 11.11 17.30 8.08
CA GLU A 303 10.36 18.45 8.58
C GLU A 303 8.94 18.05 9.00
N GLU A 304 8.49 18.60 10.13
CA GLU A 304 7.15 18.37 10.68
C GLU A 304 6.09 19.18 9.92
N LEU A 305 5.03 18.53 9.43
CA LEU A 305 3.90 19.14 8.77
C LEU A 305 2.63 18.91 9.60
N GLY A 306 2.04 20.00 10.12
CA GLY A 306 0.89 19.87 11.02
C GLY A 306 -0.18 20.96 10.87
N ARG A 307 0.01 21.94 9.97
CA ARG A 307 -0.92 23.06 9.83
C ARG A 307 -2.29 22.59 9.31
N GLY A 308 -3.30 22.57 10.20
CA GLY A 308 -4.64 22.09 9.91
C GLY A 308 -4.92 20.67 10.38
N LEU A 309 -3.93 19.92 10.85
CA LEU A 309 -4.08 18.64 11.52
C LEU A 309 -4.34 18.81 13.04
N PRO A 310 -4.92 17.79 13.70
CA PRO A 310 -5.09 17.79 15.15
C PRO A 310 -3.76 17.96 15.91
N ASP A 311 -3.74 18.92 16.83
CA ASP A 311 -2.55 19.28 17.59
C ASP A 311 -2.47 18.63 18.98
N LYS A 312 -3.51 17.89 19.38
CA LYS A 312 -3.58 17.17 20.64
C LYS A 312 -4.74 16.17 20.64
N ASP A 313 -4.72 15.27 21.59
CA ASP A 313 -5.81 14.33 21.90
C ASP A 313 -6.23 13.50 20.66
N CYS A 314 -5.29 13.22 19.76
CA CYS A 314 -5.51 12.48 18.53
C CYS A 314 -4.90 11.07 18.65
N TYR A 315 -5.74 10.06 18.84
CA TYR A 315 -5.31 8.68 19.07
C TYR A 315 -5.81 7.80 17.91
N VAL A 316 -5.22 8.01 16.73
CA VAL A 316 -5.55 7.33 15.48
C VAL A 316 -4.28 6.82 14.80
N ASP A 317 -4.42 5.85 13.90
CA ASP A 317 -3.37 5.40 12.99
C ASP A 317 -3.65 5.85 11.57
N VAL A 318 -2.61 5.92 10.75
CA VAL A 318 -2.65 5.89 9.29
C VAL A 318 -2.03 4.56 8.86
N LEU A 319 -2.86 3.69 8.27
CA LEU A 319 -2.44 2.35 7.89
C LEU A 319 -1.56 2.35 6.63
N ARG A 320 -0.93 1.22 6.31
CA ARG A 320 0.07 1.10 5.22
C ARG A 320 -0.42 1.55 3.85
N ASP A 321 -1.65 1.22 3.48
CA ASP A 321 -2.27 1.62 2.21
C ASP A 321 -3.15 2.86 2.33
N ALA A 322 -3.11 3.58 3.46
CA ALA A 322 -3.99 4.71 3.73
C ALA A 322 -3.37 6.09 3.45
N MET A 323 -2.33 6.16 2.62
CA MET A 323 -1.74 7.40 2.10
C MET A 323 -1.46 7.27 0.62
N ALA A 324 -1.74 8.34 -0.15
CA ALA A 324 -1.42 8.44 -1.56
C ALA A 324 -1.22 9.91 -1.99
N VAL A 325 -0.55 10.11 -3.13
CA VAL A 325 -0.30 11.42 -3.75
C VAL A 325 -0.98 11.54 -5.10
N ASP A 326 -1.34 12.77 -5.51
CA ASP A 326 -1.79 13.06 -6.87
C ASP A 326 -0.62 13.53 -7.77
N GLN A 327 -0.88 13.63 -9.08
CA GLN A 327 0.09 14.03 -10.08
C GLN A 327 -0.03 15.52 -10.48
N LEU A 328 -0.80 16.32 -9.74
CA LEU A 328 -0.94 17.74 -10.01
C LEU A 328 0.29 18.50 -9.49
N ASP A 329 0.44 19.75 -9.92
CA ASP A 329 1.47 20.65 -9.44
C ASP A 329 0.81 21.90 -8.84
N PRO A 330 1.02 22.16 -7.52
CA PRO A 330 1.74 21.37 -6.54
C PRO A 330 1.11 19.97 -6.30
N CYS A 331 1.95 18.98 -5.92
CA CYS A 331 1.51 17.63 -5.59
C CYS A 331 0.53 17.64 -4.41
N GLY A 332 -0.63 17.02 -4.58
CA GLY A 332 -1.56 16.81 -3.49
C GLY A 332 -1.23 15.53 -2.72
N ILE A 333 -1.41 15.57 -1.40
CA ILE A 333 -1.21 14.42 -0.52
C ILE A 333 -2.50 14.15 0.23
N TYR A 334 -2.88 12.88 0.32
CA TYR A 334 -4.11 12.42 0.96
C TYR A 334 -3.82 11.27 1.90
N PHE A 335 -4.45 11.29 3.07
CA PHE A 335 -4.39 10.13 3.96
C PHE A 335 -5.69 9.95 4.74
N GLY A 336 -5.97 8.69 5.08
CA GLY A 336 -7.11 8.31 5.89
C GLY A 336 -6.67 7.74 7.24
N THR A 337 -7.51 7.90 8.25
CA THR A 337 -7.20 7.46 9.61
C THR A 337 -8.10 6.33 10.08
N THR A 338 -7.66 5.56 11.05
CA THR A 338 -8.48 4.56 11.74
C THR A 338 -9.64 5.20 12.52
N GLY A 339 -9.60 6.51 12.75
CA GLY A 339 -10.70 7.29 13.32
C GLY A 339 -11.76 7.73 12.30
N GLY A 340 -11.56 7.42 11.00
CA GLY A 340 -12.55 7.70 9.95
C GLY A 340 -12.45 9.11 9.33
N GLN A 341 -11.36 9.84 9.57
CA GLN A 341 -11.09 11.09 8.88
C GLN A 341 -10.27 10.83 7.62
N VAL A 342 -10.54 11.59 6.55
CA VAL A 342 -9.66 11.72 5.39
C VAL A 342 -9.19 13.16 5.31
N TYR A 343 -7.88 13.34 5.31
CA TYR A 343 -7.22 14.63 5.16
C TYR A 343 -6.61 14.76 3.77
N GLY A 344 -6.60 15.97 3.25
CA GLY A 344 -5.93 16.33 2.00
C GLY A 344 -5.12 17.61 2.16
N SER A 345 -4.00 17.66 1.45
CA SER A 345 -3.17 18.84 1.26
C SER A 345 -3.05 19.13 -0.23
N PRO A 346 -3.38 20.33 -0.72
CA PRO A 346 -3.21 20.67 -2.12
C PRO A 346 -1.84 21.29 -2.45
N ASP A 347 -0.96 21.43 -1.46
CA ASP A 347 0.24 22.27 -1.52
C ASP A 347 1.52 21.53 -1.04
N GLY A 348 1.62 20.24 -1.31
CA GLY A 348 2.79 19.45 -0.96
C GLY A 348 2.94 19.18 0.54
N GLY A 349 1.86 19.29 1.32
CA GLY A 349 1.84 19.03 2.76
C GLY A 349 1.95 20.30 3.63
N ASP A 350 2.08 21.49 3.04
CA ASP A 350 2.25 22.73 3.79
C ASP A 350 0.98 23.11 4.59
N THR A 351 -0.21 22.81 4.03
CA THR A 351 -1.50 22.98 4.73
C THR A 351 -2.40 21.76 4.54
N TRP A 352 -3.21 21.47 5.54
CA TRP A 352 -4.09 20.31 5.57
C TRP A 352 -5.53 20.72 5.85
N GLN A 353 -6.48 20.04 5.21
CA GLN A 353 -7.89 20.12 5.51
C GLN A 353 -8.50 18.73 5.66
N ALA A 354 -9.46 18.60 6.54
CA ALA A 354 -10.27 17.39 6.57
C ALA A 354 -11.30 17.46 5.43
N ILE A 355 -11.15 16.55 4.46
CA ILE A 355 -12.09 16.40 3.35
C ILE A 355 -13.41 15.84 3.87
N VAL A 356 -13.33 14.80 4.68
CA VAL A 356 -14.46 14.15 5.32
C VAL A 356 -14.08 13.67 6.72
N ARG A 357 -15.05 13.67 7.61
CA ARG A 357 -14.96 13.14 8.97
C ARG A 357 -16.03 12.06 9.15
N ASP A 358 -15.92 11.30 10.19
CA ASP A 358 -16.95 10.35 10.61
C ASP A 358 -17.25 9.20 9.62
N LEU A 359 -16.29 8.86 8.75
CA LEU A 359 -16.31 7.60 8.00
C LEU A 359 -16.02 6.43 8.96
N PRO A 360 -16.32 5.19 8.57
CA PRO A 360 -15.74 4.03 9.23
C PRO A 360 -14.21 4.08 9.17
N ALA A 361 -13.52 3.31 10.03
CA ALA A 361 -12.06 3.24 10.01
C ALA A 361 -11.54 3.03 8.58
N VAL A 362 -10.66 3.93 8.14
CA VAL A 362 -10.08 3.89 6.79
C VAL A 362 -9.00 2.81 6.75
N LEU A 363 -9.03 1.98 5.72
CA LEU A 363 -8.08 0.90 5.47
C LEU A 363 -7.11 1.24 4.35
N SER A 364 -7.61 1.93 3.30
CA SER A 364 -6.79 2.36 2.16
C SER A 364 -7.25 3.71 1.61
N VAL A 365 -6.30 4.43 1.03
CA VAL A 365 -6.48 5.66 0.26
C VAL A 365 -5.64 5.55 -0.98
N GLU A 366 -6.26 5.68 -2.15
CA GLU A 366 -5.59 5.71 -3.45
C GLU A 366 -6.09 6.91 -4.25
N VAL A 367 -5.33 7.33 -5.24
CA VAL A 367 -5.63 8.54 -6.01
C VAL A 367 -5.60 8.28 -7.51
N GLN A 368 -6.57 8.84 -8.23
CA GLN A 368 -6.54 9.00 -9.68
C GLN A 368 -6.52 10.49 -10.00
N SER A 369 -5.53 10.94 -10.78
CA SER A 369 -5.56 12.24 -11.43
C SER A 369 -6.43 12.15 -12.68
N LEU A 370 -7.41 13.04 -12.78
CA LEU A 370 -8.36 13.08 -13.90
C LEU A 370 -7.94 14.18 -14.88
N ALA A 371 -7.98 13.89 -16.18
CA ALA A 371 -7.59 14.83 -17.23
C ALA A 371 -8.64 15.94 -17.51
#